data_f426e64eb7aeb6eab04893a6de377b9a
#
_entry.id   f426e64eb7aeb6eab04893a6de377b9a
#
_cell.length_a   1.000
_cell.length_b   1.000
_cell.length_c   1.000
_cell.angle_alpha   90.00
_cell.angle_beta   90.00
_cell.angle_gamma   90.00
#
_symmetry.space_group_name_H-M   'P 1'
#
loop_
_entity.id
_entity.type
_entity.pdbx_description
1 polymer ?
#
loop_
_entity_poly.entity_id
_entity_poly.type
_entity_poly.pdbx_seq_one_letter_code
_entity_poly.pdbx_strand_id
1 'polypeptide(L)'
;MARTIALWAGPRNGSTALMYSFAQRPDTRVLDEPLFAHFLRHTGVARPSRDEVLSAMSSSKPDALATLVPAPSDEVLFLKHMANHIEGLDWKDLDGPKHRHVILTRHPDGVLPSFRAHIDHPTLLDLGYVHQHRILKLAGERAAVITAESLFANPTGTLRALCDALDLPWQTEMLTWQKGGILEDGVWAKYWYDGVHNSTGWEARTLQHGNTPPHLSELRDQCLEHYLALEQHALKT
;
A
#
# COMPACT_ATOMS: atom_id res chain seq x y z
N MET A 1 23.02 -6.99 -6.15
CA MET A 1 21.82 -6.41 -6.78
C MET A 1 20.76 -6.32 -5.74
N ALA A 2 20.13 -5.15 -5.61
CA ALA A 2 19.09 -4.86 -4.65
C ALA A 2 17.87 -5.80 -4.78
N ARG A 3 17.17 -5.99 -3.65
CA ARG A 3 15.84 -6.64 -3.60
C ARG A 3 14.78 -5.56 -3.72
N THR A 4 13.77 -5.77 -4.53
CA THR A 4 12.62 -4.88 -4.65
C THR A 4 11.41 -5.49 -3.93
N ILE A 5 10.81 -4.73 -3.03
CA ILE A 5 9.58 -5.08 -2.32
C ILE A 5 8.48 -4.13 -2.78
N ALA A 6 7.50 -4.64 -3.47
CA ALA A 6 6.36 -3.87 -3.95
C ALA A 6 5.14 -4.12 -3.05
N LEU A 7 4.77 -3.12 -2.25
CA LEU A 7 3.54 -3.11 -1.47
C LEU A 7 2.37 -2.68 -2.35
N TRP A 8 1.30 -3.45 -2.34
CA TRP A 8 0.04 -3.21 -3.04
C TRP A 8 -1.10 -3.09 -2.04
N ALA A 9 -1.47 -1.86 -1.72
CA ALA A 9 -2.47 -1.58 -0.71
C ALA A 9 -3.79 -1.05 -1.31
N GLY A 10 -4.89 -1.26 -0.62
CA GLY A 10 -6.09 -0.46 -0.78
C GLY A 10 -6.01 0.84 0.05
N PRO A 11 -6.95 1.78 -0.13
CA PRO A 11 -6.98 2.99 0.68
C PRO A 11 -7.30 2.64 2.15
N ARG A 12 -6.80 3.47 3.08
CA ARG A 12 -7.09 3.37 4.53
C ARG A 12 -6.68 2.05 5.20
N ASN A 13 -5.74 1.32 4.62
CA ASN A 13 -5.27 0.02 5.13
C ASN A 13 -4.06 0.14 6.08
N GLY A 14 -3.49 1.34 6.28
CA GLY A 14 -2.29 1.53 7.08
C GLY A 14 -0.97 1.40 6.28
N SER A 15 -1.03 1.44 4.95
CA SER A 15 0.12 1.31 4.07
C SER A 15 1.19 2.38 4.29
N THR A 16 0.81 3.61 4.65
CA THR A 16 1.75 4.68 4.97
C THR A 16 2.53 4.36 6.25
N ALA A 17 1.86 3.88 7.30
CA ALA A 17 2.55 3.44 8.52
C ALA A 17 3.50 2.26 8.24
N LEU A 18 3.12 1.33 7.36
CA LEU A 18 4.01 0.25 6.92
C LEU A 18 5.21 0.78 6.13
N MET A 19 5.04 1.77 5.25
CA MET A 19 6.14 2.45 4.56
C MET A 19 7.07 3.13 5.57
N TYR A 20 6.53 3.84 6.56
CA TYR A 20 7.31 4.47 7.64
C TYR A 20 8.11 3.44 8.43
N SER A 21 7.52 2.28 8.71
CA SER A 21 8.19 1.13 9.34
C SER A 21 9.41 0.68 8.53
N PHE A 22 9.25 0.50 7.22
CA PHE A 22 10.37 0.14 6.32
C PHE A 22 11.40 1.27 6.16
N ALA A 23 11.00 2.53 6.22
CA ALA A 23 11.90 3.68 6.18
C ALA A 23 12.86 3.77 7.38
N GLN A 24 12.56 3.08 8.51
CA GLN A 24 13.46 3.04 9.66
C GLN A 24 14.62 2.03 9.50
N ARG A 25 14.55 1.18 8.49
CA ARG A 25 15.61 0.21 8.21
C ARG A 25 16.79 0.90 7.51
N PRO A 26 18.03 0.78 8.00
CA PRO A 26 19.20 1.42 7.38
C PRO A 26 19.58 0.84 6.01
N ASP A 27 19.09 -0.39 5.71
CA ASP A 27 19.32 -1.08 4.45
C ASP A 27 18.23 -0.83 3.39
N THR A 28 17.23 0.03 3.71
CA THR A 28 16.03 0.17 2.88
C THR A 28 15.82 1.61 2.44
N ARG A 29 15.66 1.82 1.14
CA ARG A 29 15.12 3.06 0.57
C ARG A 29 13.64 2.85 0.25
N VAL A 30 12.79 3.80 0.63
CA VAL A 30 11.35 3.77 0.34
C VAL A 30 10.97 4.76 -0.74
N LEU A 31 9.94 4.44 -1.52
CA LEU A 31 9.28 5.36 -2.46
C LEU A 31 7.78 5.32 -2.26
N ASP A 32 7.19 6.50 -2.11
CA ASP A 32 5.75 6.68 -1.92
C ASP A 32 5.05 6.85 -3.26
N GLU A 33 4.18 5.92 -3.60
CA GLU A 33 3.27 5.89 -4.75
C GLU A 33 3.90 6.35 -6.10
N PRO A 34 5.05 5.80 -6.52
CA PRO A 34 5.77 6.27 -7.70
C PRO A 34 4.99 6.14 -9.02
N LEU A 35 3.90 5.38 -9.05
CA LEU A 35 3.02 5.20 -10.21
C LEU A 35 1.83 6.16 -10.23
N PHE A 36 1.66 7.04 -9.23
CA PHE A 36 0.43 7.80 -9.05
C PHE A 36 0.15 8.79 -10.20
N ALA A 37 1.15 9.54 -10.67
CA ALA A 37 0.96 10.47 -11.77
C ALA A 37 0.57 9.75 -13.09
N HIS A 38 1.18 8.59 -13.36
CA HIS A 38 0.80 7.75 -14.50
C HIS A 38 -0.65 7.29 -14.38
N PHE A 39 -1.05 6.76 -13.22
CA PHE A 39 -2.42 6.33 -12.95
C PHE A 39 -3.44 7.46 -13.17
N LEU A 40 -3.17 8.65 -12.62
CA LEU A 40 -4.05 9.82 -12.79
C LEU A 40 -4.19 10.26 -14.25
N ARG A 41 -3.11 10.20 -15.02
CA ARG A 41 -3.13 10.54 -16.45
C ARG A 41 -3.87 9.49 -17.27
N HIS A 42 -3.63 8.21 -16.97
CA HIS A 42 -4.21 7.09 -17.72
C HIS A 42 -5.72 6.98 -17.48
N THR A 43 -6.16 7.06 -16.22
CA THR A 43 -7.56 6.85 -15.86
C THR A 43 -8.43 8.11 -15.90
N GLY A 44 -7.82 9.28 -15.78
CA GLY A 44 -8.55 10.56 -15.70
C GLY A 44 -9.31 10.79 -14.38
N VAL A 45 -9.19 9.90 -13.39
CA VAL A 45 -9.94 10.00 -12.13
C VAL A 45 -9.62 11.28 -11.37
N ALA A 46 -10.64 11.86 -10.74
CA ALA A 46 -10.48 12.99 -9.86
C ALA A 46 -9.91 12.55 -8.50
N ARG A 47 -8.94 13.31 -8.00
CA ARG A 47 -8.36 13.13 -6.65
C ARG A 47 -8.04 14.51 -6.06
N PRO A 48 -8.10 14.68 -4.73
CA PRO A 48 -7.82 15.96 -4.08
C PRO A 48 -6.47 16.59 -4.49
N SER A 49 -5.44 15.77 -4.70
CA SER A 49 -4.08 16.20 -5.03
C SER A 49 -3.72 16.13 -6.52
N ARG A 50 -4.70 15.90 -7.42
CA ARG A 50 -4.45 15.53 -8.82
C ARG A 50 -3.49 16.49 -9.55
N ASP A 51 -3.76 17.77 -9.50
CA ASP A 51 -2.96 18.76 -10.26
C ASP A 51 -1.55 18.93 -9.65
N GLU A 52 -1.45 18.85 -8.33
CA GLU A 52 -0.16 18.88 -7.62
C GLU A 52 0.70 17.66 -7.98
N VAL A 53 0.11 16.46 -8.02
CA VAL A 53 0.80 15.22 -8.40
C VAL A 53 1.28 15.31 -9.85
N LEU A 54 0.42 15.72 -10.79
CA LEU A 54 0.77 15.85 -12.19
C LEU A 54 1.82 16.96 -12.47
N SER A 55 1.96 17.92 -11.56
CA SER A 55 2.99 18.95 -11.63
C SER A 55 4.32 18.49 -11.02
N ALA A 56 4.26 17.63 -9.99
CA ALA A 56 5.43 17.18 -9.23
C ALA A 56 6.11 15.94 -9.83
N MET A 57 5.36 15.11 -10.59
CA MET A 57 5.82 13.83 -11.10
C MET A 57 5.56 13.68 -12.59
N SER A 58 6.47 13.03 -13.32
CA SER A 58 6.19 12.63 -14.70
C SER A 58 5.06 11.61 -14.75
N SER A 59 4.11 11.84 -15.66
CA SER A 59 3.00 10.92 -15.91
C SER A 59 3.25 9.95 -17.07
N SER A 60 4.42 10.03 -17.73
CA SER A 60 4.77 9.11 -18.80
C SER A 60 5.05 7.71 -18.26
N LYS A 61 4.62 6.66 -18.97
CA LYS A 61 4.90 5.26 -18.57
C LYS A 61 6.40 4.99 -18.44
N PRO A 62 7.27 5.37 -19.40
CA PRO A 62 8.70 5.12 -19.29
C PRO A 62 9.33 5.76 -18.04
N ASP A 63 9.00 7.01 -17.73
CA ASP A 63 9.57 7.73 -16.58
C ASP A 63 9.08 7.12 -15.27
N ALA A 64 7.78 6.81 -15.18
CA ALA A 64 7.20 6.15 -14.01
C ALA A 64 7.91 4.80 -13.73
N LEU A 65 8.13 3.98 -14.76
CA LEU A 65 8.83 2.71 -14.64
C LEU A 65 10.32 2.88 -14.29
N ALA A 66 10.97 3.94 -14.78
CA ALA A 66 12.37 4.22 -14.46
C ALA A 66 12.58 4.50 -12.97
N THR A 67 11.57 5.04 -12.26
CA THR A 67 11.64 5.26 -10.80
C THR A 67 11.66 3.97 -9.99
N LEU A 68 11.15 2.86 -10.55
CA LEU A 68 11.05 1.56 -9.86
C LEU A 68 12.37 0.79 -9.85
N VAL A 69 13.39 1.31 -10.53
CA VAL A 69 14.69 0.66 -10.62
C VAL A 69 15.53 0.98 -9.39
N PRO A 70 16.06 -0.04 -8.68
CA PRO A 70 16.95 0.18 -7.55
C PRO A 70 18.22 0.95 -7.97
N ALA A 71 18.65 1.90 -7.14
CA ALA A 71 19.97 2.51 -7.31
C ALA A 71 21.08 1.49 -6.97
N PRO A 72 22.32 1.67 -7.48
CA PRO A 72 23.43 0.76 -7.17
C PRO A 72 23.76 0.61 -5.70
N SER A 73 23.46 1.64 -4.90
CA SER A 73 23.64 1.66 -3.43
C SER A 73 22.52 1.00 -2.66
N ASP A 74 21.36 0.71 -3.29
CA ASP A 74 20.21 0.12 -2.58
C ASP A 74 20.50 -1.37 -2.27
N GLU A 75 20.24 -1.78 -1.03
CA GLU A 75 20.14 -3.19 -0.65
C GLU A 75 18.69 -3.66 -0.81
N VAL A 76 17.76 -2.86 -0.30
CA VAL A 76 16.31 -3.05 -0.42
C VAL A 76 15.68 -1.78 -0.96
N LEU A 77 14.86 -1.92 -1.99
CA LEU A 77 13.97 -0.87 -2.48
C LEU A 77 12.53 -1.24 -2.11
N PHE A 78 11.90 -0.45 -1.27
CA PHE A 78 10.51 -0.62 -0.88
C PHE A 78 9.62 0.38 -1.62
N LEU A 79 8.69 -0.14 -2.42
CA LEU A 79 7.76 0.64 -3.24
C LEU A 79 6.37 0.57 -2.61
N LYS A 80 5.87 1.66 -2.08
CA LYS A 80 4.46 1.71 -1.65
C LYS A 80 3.58 2.09 -2.84
N HIS A 81 2.73 1.17 -3.27
CA HIS A 81 1.73 1.40 -4.31
C HIS A 81 0.31 1.29 -3.76
N MET A 82 -0.59 2.06 -4.35
CA MET A 82 -2.00 1.69 -4.34
C MET A 82 -2.21 0.62 -5.42
N ALA A 83 -2.96 -0.44 -5.09
CA ALA A 83 -3.10 -1.59 -5.99
C ALA A 83 -3.70 -1.22 -7.37
N ASN A 84 -4.60 -0.23 -7.41
CA ASN A 84 -5.18 0.27 -8.64
C ASN A 84 -4.22 1.10 -9.50
N HIS A 85 -3.05 1.50 -8.98
CA HIS A 85 -2.05 2.24 -9.77
C HIS A 85 -1.36 1.38 -10.85
N ILE A 86 -1.67 0.08 -10.94
CA ILE A 86 -1.23 -0.79 -12.04
C ILE A 86 -1.99 -0.56 -13.36
N GLU A 87 -3.06 0.23 -13.34
CA GLU A 87 -3.83 0.51 -14.55
C GLU A 87 -2.97 1.13 -15.66
N GLY A 88 -3.09 0.59 -16.87
CA GLY A 88 -2.27 0.98 -18.01
C GLY A 88 -0.85 0.40 -18.04
N LEU A 89 -0.48 -0.46 -17.06
CA LEU A 89 0.84 -1.10 -16.98
C LEU A 89 0.74 -2.62 -17.19
N ASP A 90 1.80 -3.18 -17.77
CA ASP A 90 1.94 -4.61 -17.92
C ASP A 90 2.63 -5.21 -16.68
N TRP A 91 2.19 -6.38 -16.24
CA TRP A 91 2.79 -7.06 -15.09
C TRP A 91 4.30 -7.28 -15.23
N LYS A 92 4.77 -7.62 -16.42
CA LYS A 92 6.18 -7.80 -16.72
C LYS A 92 7.06 -6.57 -16.46
N ASP A 93 6.47 -5.37 -16.46
CA ASP A 93 7.16 -4.11 -16.17
C ASP A 93 7.26 -3.85 -14.66
N LEU A 94 6.46 -4.59 -13.86
CA LEU A 94 6.32 -4.42 -12.41
C LEU A 94 6.92 -5.58 -11.60
N ASP A 95 7.43 -6.59 -12.28
CA ASP A 95 7.90 -7.83 -11.66
C ASP A 95 9.25 -8.28 -12.23
N GLY A 96 10.00 -9.01 -11.43
CA GLY A 96 11.30 -9.55 -11.81
C GLY A 96 11.81 -10.58 -10.80
N PRO A 97 12.95 -11.23 -11.08
CA PRO A 97 13.43 -12.36 -10.28
C PRO A 97 13.79 -12.01 -8.83
N LYS A 98 14.01 -10.73 -8.53
CA LYS A 98 14.33 -10.22 -7.18
C LYS A 98 13.19 -9.41 -6.57
N HIS A 99 12.01 -9.44 -7.18
CA HIS A 99 10.82 -8.81 -6.63
C HIS A 99 10.15 -9.75 -5.62
N ARG A 100 9.64 -9.14 -4.55
CA ARG A 100 8.68 -9.69 -3.62
C ARG A 100 7.49 -8.74 -3.55
N HIS A 101 6.30 -9.28 -3.46
CA HIS A 101 5.08 -8.49 -3.44
C HIS A 101 4.40 -8.64 -2.07
N VAL A 102 3.95 -7.54 -1.52
CA VAL A 102 3.17 -7.51 -0.28
C VAL A 102 1.79 -6.99 -0.61
N ILE A 103 0.77 -7.73 -0.27
CA ILE A 103 -0.62 -7.29 -0.39
C ILE A 103 -1.11 -6.95 1.02
N LEU A 104 -1.40 -5.67 1.23
CA LEU A 104 -2.01 -5.20 2.46
C LEU A 104 -3.48 -4.91 2.22
N THR A 105 -4.34 -5.77 2.73
CA THR A 105 -5.79 -5.66 2.61
C THR A 105 -6.44 -5.29 3.95
N ARG A 106 -7.70 -4.85 3.92
CA ARG A 106 -8.50 -4.52 5.10
C ARG A 106 -9.96 -4.81 4.83
N HIS A 107 -10.70 -5.22 5.87
CA HIS A 107 -12.14 -5.47 5.76
C HIS A 107 -12.87 -4.22 5.21
N PRO A 108 -13.78 -4.35 4.22
CA PRO A 108 -14.41 -3.20 3.57
C PRO A 108 -15.24 -2.32 4.51
N ASP A 109 -15.85 -2.87 5.56
CA ASP A 109 -16.53 -2.06 6.59
C ASP A 109 -15.56 -1.21 7.43
N GLY A 110 -14.27 -1.51 7.42
CA GLY A 110 -13.23 -0.66 7.99
C GLY A 110 -12.73 0.43 7.05
N VAL A 111 -12.87 0.21 5.73
CA VAL A 111 -12.37 1.12 4.68
C VAL A 111 -13.43 2.13 4.25
N LEU A 112 -14.60 1.67 3.84
CA LEU A 112 -15.65 2.49 3.19
C LEU A 112 -16.08 3.71 4.01
N PRO A 113 -16.34 3.61 5.33
CA PRO A 113 -16.77 4.77 6.11
C PRO A 113 -15.72 5.89 6.15
N SER A 114 -14.44 5.52 6.24
CA SER A 114 -13.34 6.50 6.31
C SER A 114 -12.90 7.02 4.94
N PHE A 115 -12.99 6.21 3.89
CA PHE A 115 -12.63 6.61 2.53
C PHE A 115 -13.66 7.56 1.92
N ARG A 116 -14.94 7.35 2.21
CA ARG A 116 -16.03 8.23 1.81
C ARG A 116 -15.86 9.68 2.30
N ALA A 117 -15.18 9.88 3.42
CA ALA A 117 -14.90 11.24 3.89
C ALA A 117 -14.04 12.07 2.93
N HIS A 118 -13.38 11.43 1.95
CA HIS A 118 -12.51 12.06 0.96
C HIS A 118 -13.02 11.89 -0.47
N ILE A 119 -13.80 10.82 -0.74
CA ILE A 119 -14.34 10.48 -2.07
C ILE A 119 -15.84 10.18 -1.92
N ASP A 120 -16.68 11.08 -2.42
CA ASP A 120 -18.13 11.02 -2.23
C ASP A 120 -18.79 9.77 -2.83
N HIS A 121 -18.31 9.34 -3.99
CA HIS A 121 -18.83 8.20 -4.75
C HIS A 121 -17.71 7.19 -5.05
N PRO A 122 -17.26 6.42 -4.04
CA PRO A 122 -16.21 5.43 -4.25
C PRO A 122 -16.67 4.32 -5.19
N THR A 123 -15.78 3.84 -6.03
CA THR A 123 -15.99 2.72 -6.96
C THR A 123 -15.13 1.53 -6.57
N LEU A 124 -15.41 0.37 -7.16
CA LEU A 124 -14.58 -0.82 -6.96
C LEU A 124 -13.13 -0.60 -7.42
N LEU A 125 -12.92 0.20 -8.48
CA LEU A 125 -11.59 0.63 -8.93
C LEU A 125 -10.85 1.42 -7.84
N ASP A 126 -11.54 2.36 -7.17
CA ASP A 126 -10.93 3.20 -6.15
C ASP A 126 -10.43 2.40 -4.93
N LEU A 127 -11.12 1.33 -4.61
CA LEU A 127 -10.84 0.51 -3.42
C LEU A 127 -9.75 -0.54 -3.65
N GLY A 128 -9.45 -0.88 -4.90
CA GLY A 128 -8.30 -1.69 -5.30
C GLY A 128 -8.37 -3.20 -5.00
N TYR A 129 -9.47 -3.74 -4.46
CA TYR A 129 -9.57 -5.16 -4.09
C TYR A 129 -9.41 -6.10 -5.29
N VAL A 130 -10.02 -5.77 -6.42
CA VAL A 130 -9.88 -6.54 -7.67
C VAL A 130 -8.41 -6.60 -8.11
N HIS A 131 -7.71 -5.45 -7.98
CA HIS A 131 -6.29 -5.37 -8.34
C HIS A 131 -5.42 -6.17 -7.38
N GLN A 132 -5.68 -6.12 -6.08
CA GLN A 132 -4.98 -6.93 -5.09
C GLN A 132 -5.13 -8.43 -5.39
N HIS A 133 -6.35 -8.88 -5.70
CA HIS A 133 -6.61 -10.27 -6.06
C HIS A 133 -5.90 -10.67 -7.37
N ARG A 134 -5.91 -9.79 -8.38
CA ARG A 134 -5.16 -10.00 -9.64
C ARG A 134 -3.67 -10.10 -9.39
N ILE A 135 -3.11 -9.20 -8.57
CA ILE A 135 -1.68 -9.18 -8.23
C ILE A 135 -1.28 -10.46 -7.49
N LEU A 136 -2.09 -10.93 -6.54
CA LEU A 136 -1.86 -12.20 -5.84
C LEU A 136 -1.71 -13.36 -6.84
N LYS A 137 -2.63 -13.46 -7.80
CA LYS A 137 -2.58 -14.50 -8.84
C LYS A 137 -1.35 -14.41 -9.73
N LEU A 138 -0.92 -13.19 -10.09
CA LEU A 138 0.22 -12.96 -10.97
C LEU A 138 1.57 -13.17 -10.27
N ALA A 139 1.68 -12.75 -9.02
CA ALA A 139 2.90 -12.88 -8.23
C ALA A 139 3.10 -14.32 -7.67
N GLY A 140 2.01 -15.05 -7.43
CA GLY A 140 2.06 -16.42 -6.92
C GLY A 140 2.83 -16.51 -5.60
N GLU A 141 3.77 -17.43 -5.49
CA GLU A 141 4.59 -17.67 -4.29
C GLU A 141 5.49 -16.48 -3.89
N ARG A 142 5.63 -15.47 -4.75
CA ARG A 142 6.39 -14.25 -4.44
C ARG A 142 5.54 -13.19 -3.75
N ALA A 143 4.26 -13.47 -3.47
CA ALA A 143 3.37 -12.59 -2.74
C ALA A 143 3.16 -13.05 -1.31
N ALA A 144 3.28 -12.10 -0.37
CA ALA A 144 2.85 -12.23 1.01
C ALA A 144 1.59 -11.38 1.22
N VAL A 145 0.57 -11.94 1.85
CA VAL A 145 -0.66 -11.21 2.19
C VAL A 145 -0.68 -10.93 3.68
N ILE A 146 -0.98 -9.69 4.06
CA ILE A 146 -1.25 -9.29 5.44
C ILE A 146 -2.57 -8.49 5.48
N THR A 147 -3.27 -8.58 6.60
CA THR A 147 -4.45 -7.76 6.85
C THR A 147 -4.12 -6.58 7.75
N ALA A 148 -4.80 -5.47 7.56
CA ALA A 148 -4.67 -4.33 8.48
C ALA A 148 -5.07 -4.73 9.90
N GLU A 149 -6.07 -5.60 10.04
CA GLU A 149 -6.53 -6.13 11.32
C GLU A 149 -5.40 -6.80 12.09
N SER A 150 -4.67 -7.74 11.47
CA SER A 150 -3.51 -8.41 12.08
C SER A 150 -2.38 -7.43 12.37
N LEU A 151 -2.09 -6.54 11.41
CA LEU A 151 -1.00 -5.57 11.53
C LEU A 151 -1.21 -4.60 12.69
N PHE A 152 -2.44 -4.14 12.92
CA PHE A 152 -2.75 -3.25 14.05
C PHE A 152 -3.00 -4.01 15.36
N ALA A 153 -3.47 -5.26 15.32
CA ALA A 153 -3.67 -6.04 16.55
C ALA A 153 -2.34 -6.55 17.14
N ASN A 154 -1.42 -7.00 16.29
CA ASN A 154 -0.11 -7.50 16.67
C ASN A 154 0.98 -7.00 15.72
N PRO A 155 1.37 -5.71 15.82
CA PRO A 155 2.36 -5.14 14.90
C PRO A 155 3.68 -5.91 14.88
N THR A 156 4.22 -6.24 16.04
CA THR A 156 5.51 -6.95 16.15
C THR A 156 5.44 -8.33 15.52
N GLY A 157 4.40 -9.11 15.81
CA GLY A 157 4.24 -10.45 15.22
C GLY A 157 4.05 -10.40 13.73
N THR A 158 3.18 -9.48 13.25
CA THR A 158 2.91 -9.33 11.82
C THR A 158 4.12 -8.86 11.03
N LEU A 159 4.88 -7.89 11.55
CA LEU A 159 6.09 -7.40 10.88
C LEU A 159 7.21 -8.45 10.87
N ARG A 160 7.35 -9.27 11.93
CA ARG A 160 8.29 -10.39 11.94
C ARG A 160 7.92 -11.44 10.89
N ALA A 161 6.67 -11.89 10.87
CA ALA A 161 6.19 -12.85 9.88
C ALA A 161 6.34 -12.30 8.44
N LEU A 162 6.12 -11.00 8.26
CA LEU A 162 6.33 -10.34 6.97
C LEU A 162 7.81 -10.32 6.59
N CYS A 163 8.71 -9.96 7.50
CA CYS A 163 10.16 -10.00 7.23
C CYS A 163 10.61 -11.42 6.85
N ASP A 164 10.15 -12.45 7.57
CA ASP A 164 10.46 -13.84 7.25
C ASP A 164 9.97 -14.24 5.85
N ALA A 165 8.72 -13.87 5.49
CA ALA A 165 8.15 -14.13 4.16
C ALA A 165 8.89 -13.39 3.03
N LEU A 166 9.54 -12.27 3.34
CA LEU A 166 10.33 -11.46 2.42
C LEU A 166 11.82 -11.83 2.41
N ASP A 167 12.24 -12.82 3.17
CA ASP A 167 13.66 -13.17 3.42
C ASP A 167 14.47 -11.97 3.92
N LEU A 168 13.92 -11.14 4.80
CA LEU A 168 14.58 -9.98 5.41
C LEU A 168 14.88 -10.25 6.89
N PRO A 169 16.03 -9.81 7.41
CA PRO A 169 16.25 -9.82 8.83
C PRO A 169 15.27 -8.89 9.54
N TRP A 170 14.73 -9.35 10.67
CA TRP A 170 13.91 -8.50 11.53
C TRP A 170 14.75 -7.37 12.14
N GLN A 171 14.19 -6.18 12.18
CA GLN A 171 14.81 -5.00 12.82
C GLN A 171 13.78 -4.31 13.72
N THR A 172 14.15 -4.08 14.97
CA THR A 172 13.25 -3.51 15.99
C THR A 172 12.88 -2.05 15.68
N GLU A 173 13.77 -1.36 14.98
CA GLU A 173 13.59 0.02 14.50
C GLU A 173 12.31 0.19 13.67
N MET A 174 11.83 -0.87 13.03
CA MET A 174 10.57 -0.87 12.27
C MET A 174 9.33 -0.60 13.12
N LEU A 175 9.43 -0.64 14.44
CA LEU A 175 8.30 -0.41 15.34
C LEU A 175 8.03 1.07 15.66
N THR A 176 9.00 1.96 15.46
CA THR A 176 8.91 3.36 15.86
C THR A 176 9.47 4.30 14.80
N TRP A 177 8.94 5.50 14.73
CA TRP A 177 9.41 6.59 13.87
C TRP A 177 9.22 7.93 14.56
N GLN A 178 9.84 8.97 14.03
CA GLN A 178 9.66 10.33 14.56
C GLN A 178 8.28 10.89 14.15
N LYS A 179 7.67 11.68 15.04
CA LYS A 179 6.46 12.41 14.73
C LYS A 179 6.71 13.40 13.59
N GLY A 180 5.76 13.49 12.67
CA GLY A 180 5.83 14.35 11.48
C GLY A 180 5.96 13.57 10.20
N GLY A 181 6.22 14.27 9.08
CA GLY A 181 6.45 13.69 7.76
C GLY A 181 7.88 13.17 7.59
N ILE A 182 8.10 12.35 6.56
CA ILE A 182 9.43 11.96 6.08
C ILE A 182 9.69 12.59 4.70
N LEU A 183 10.96 12.60 4.28
CA LEU A 183 11.35 13.21 3.00
C LEU A 183 10.70 12.54 1.79
N GLU A 184 10.39 11.28 1.91
CA GLU A 184 9.80 10.45 0.87
C GLU A 184 8.29 10.62 0.71
N ASP A 185 7.63 11.36 1.60
CA ASP A 185 6.21 11.65 1.50
C ASP A 185 5.87 12.40 0.21
N GLY A 186 4.90 11.88 -0.53
CA GLY A 186 4.40 12.55 -1.73
C GLY A 186 3.59 13.82 -1.42
N VAL A 187 3.41 14.69 -2.42
CA VAL A 187 2.66 15.96 -2.29
C VAL A 187 1.21 15.80 -1.83
N TRP A 188 0.67 14.59 -1.90
CA TRP A 188 -0.67 14.22 -1.41
C TRP A 188 -0.72 13.97 0.09
N ALA A 189 0.41 13.89 0.80
CA ALA A 189 0.49 13.55 2.23
C ALA A 189 -0.41 14.46 3.10
N LYS A 190 -0.47 15.75 2.80
CA LYS A 190 -1.31 16.72 3.51
C LYS A 190 -2.82 16.41 3.49
N TYR A 191 -3.27 15.58 2.54
CA TYR A 191 -4.68 15.17 2.43
C TYR A 191 -4.97 13.83 3.12
N TRP A 192 -3.91 12.97 3.31
CA TRP A 192 -4.14 11.57 3.67
C TRP A 192 -3.36 11.09 4.89
N TYR A 193 -2.24 11.77 5.28
CA TYR A 193 -1.26 11.21 6.21
C TYR A 193 -1.33 11.78 7.63
N ASP A 194 -2.37 12.56 7.95
CA ASP A 194 -2.55 13.18 9.27
C ASP A 194 -2.38 12.17 10.43
N GLY A 195 -2.97 10.98 10.28
CA GLY A 195 -2.87 9.92 11.29
C GLY A 195 -1.44 9.44 11.54
N VAL A 196 -0.65 9.20 10.49
CA VAL A 196 0.73 8.74 10.64
C VAL A 196 1.65 9.89 11.08
N HIS A 197 1.44 11.10 10.59
CA HIS A 197 2.19 12.30 11.00
C HIS A 197 2.04 12.62 12.50
N ASN A 198 0.90 12.24 13.09
CA ASN A 198 0.65 12.42 14.52
C ASN A 198 1.05 11.21 15.38
N SER A 199 1.59 10.15 14.78
CA SER A 199 2.06 8.95 15.48
C SER A 199 3.58 8.92 15.61
N THR A 200 4.09 8.05 16.48
CA THR A 200 5.53 7.82 16.69
C THR A 200 5.89 6.34 16.59
N GLY A 201 4.99 5.52 16.04
CA GLY A 201 5.19 4.08 15.92
C GLY A 201 3.88 3.31 15.89
N TRP A 202 4.01 2.01 15.97
CA TRP A 202 2.87 1.11 16.05
C TRP A 202 2.33 1.05 17.47
N GLU A 203 1.04 1.29 17.61
CA GLU A 203 0.28 1.06 18.84
C GLU A 203 -0.69 -0.10 18.60
N ALA A 204 -0.53 -1.17 19.38
CA ALA A 204 -1.40 -2.34 19.26
C ALA A 204 -2.85 -1.97 19.60
N ARG A 205 -3.76 -2.21 18.66
CA ARG A 205 -5.19 -1.93 18.83
C ARG A 205 -6.03 -2.80 17.90
N THR A 206 -7.25 -3.09 18.33
CA THR A 206 -8.25 -3.73 17.48
C THR A 206 -8.90 -2.67 16.57
N LEU A 207 -8.81 -2.88 15.26
CA LEU A 207 -9.52 -2.03 14.31
C LEU A 207 -11.02 -2.29 14.41
N GLN A 208 -11.79 -1.22 14.54
CA GLN A 208 -13.24 -1.32 14.53
C GLN A 208 -13.77 -1.30 13.08
N HIS A 209 -14.80 -2.08 12.82
CA HIS A 209 -15.58 -1.98 11.61
C HIS A 209 -16.66 -0.91 11.81
N GLY A 210 -16.74 0.02 10.87
CA GLY A 210 -17.79 1.03 10.86
C GLY A 210 -19.07 0.49 10.21
N ASN A 211 -20.14 1.27 10.33
CA ASN A 211 -21.37 0.97 9.59
C ASN A 211 -21.25 1.49 8.15
N THR A 212 -21.20 0.59 7.19
CA THR A 212 -21.28 0.96 5.77
C THR A 212 -22.66 1.54 5.47
N PRO A 213 -22.77 2.74 4.89
CA PRO A 213 -24.04 3.32 4.50
C PRO A 213 -24.83 2.41 3.54
N PRO A 214 -26.18 2.36 3.66
CA PRO A 214 -27.00 1.44 2.84
C PRO A 214 -26.78 1.57 1.33
N HIS A 215 -26.55 2.77 0.82
CA HIS A 215 -26.30 3.00 -0.61
C HIS A 215 -24.94 2.47 -1.11
N LEU A 216 -24.03 2.06 -0.21
CA LEU A 216 -22.74 1.43 -0.52
C LEU A 216 -22.74 -0.08 -0.21
N SER A 217 -23.88 -0.68 0.16
CA SER A 217 -23.96 -2.10 0.54
C SER A 217 -23.55 -3.04 -0.60
N GLU A 218 -24.00 -2.76 -1.83
CA GLU A 218 -23.62 -3.56 -3.01
C GLU A 218 -22.09 -3.46 -3.27
N LEU A 219 -21.52 -2.26 -3.22
CA LEU A 219 -20.08 -2.07 -3.37
C LEU A 219 -19.32 -2.79 -2.25
N ARG A 220 -19.82 -2.70 -1.01
CA ARG A 220 -19.25 -3.41 0.13
C ARG A 220 -19.24 -4.93 -0.10
N ASP A 221 -20.33 -5.49 -0.59
CA ASP A 221 -20.45 -6.93 -0.83
C ASP A 221 -19.50 -7.41 -1.93
N GLN A 222 -19.36 -6.64 -3.01
CA GLN A 222 -18.37 -6.90 -4.06
C GLN A 222 -16.94 -6.86 -3.50
N CYS A 223 -16.60 -5.88 -2.66
CA CYS A 223 -15.29 -5.80 -2.02
C CYS A 223 -15.05 -6.94 -1.04
N LEU A 224 -16.08 -7.35 -0.30
CA LEU A 224 -15.99 -8.40 0.71
C LEU A 224 -15.63 -9.76 0.08
N GLU A 225 -16.19 -10.09 -1.08
CA GLU A 225 -15.84 -11.31 -1.82
C GLU A 225 -14.33 -11.39 -2.08
N HIS A 226 -13.75 -10.30 -2.59
CA HIS A 226 -12.30 -10.23 -2.85
C HIS A 226 -11.48 -10.21 -1.56
N TYR A 227 -11.93 -9.51 -0.53
CA TYR A 227 -11.26 -9.48 0.77
C TYR A 227 -11.16 -10.88 1.38
N LEU A 228 -12.27 -11.63 1.43
CA LEU A 228 -12.30 -12.98 1.98
C LEU A 228 -11.36 -13.94 1.21
N ALA A 229 -11.29 -13.79 -0.11
CA ALA A 229 -10.35 -14.56 -0.91
C ALA A 229 -8.87 -14.21 -0.60
N LEU A 230 -8.56 -12.93 -0.34
CA LEU A 230 -7.23 -12.48 0.05
C LEU A 230 -6.86 -12.92 1.48
N GLU A 231 -7.81 -12.79 2.42
CA GLU A 231 -7.62 -13.14 3.84
C GLU A 231 -7.24 -14.61 4.03
N GLN A 232 -7.76 -15.52 3.19
CA GLN A 232 -7.37 -16.93 3.22
C GLN A 232 -5.87 -17.18 2.98
N HIS A 233 -5.18 -16.24 2.35
CA HIS A 233 -3.74 -16.27 2.08
C HIS A 233 -2.93 -15.44 3.10
N ALA A 234 -3.59 -14.79 4.06
CA ALA A 234 -2.92 -13.93 5.02
C ALA A 234 -1.95 -14.72 5.91
N LEU A 235 -0.78 -14.11 6.17
CA LEU A 235 0.19 -14.64 7.11
C LEU A 235 -0.44 -14.79 8.50
N LYS A 236 -0.20 -15.91 9.14
CA LYS A 236 -0.64 -16.16 10.52
C LYS A 236 0.35 -15.51 11.48
N THR A 237 -0.15 -14.70 12.42
CA THR A 237 0.67 -13.88 13.34
C THR A 237 0.15 -13.94 14.78
#